data_6ccdb2830fccb2c675777b6f9556af4d
#
_entry.id   6ccdb2830fccb2c675777b6f9556af4d
#
_cell.length_a   1.000
_cell.length_b   1.000
_cell.length_c   1.000
_cell.angle_alpha   90.00
_cell.angle_beta   90.00
_cell.angle_gamma   90.00
#
_symmetry.space_group_name_H-M   'P 1'
#
loop_
_entity.id
_entity.type
_entity.pdbx_description
1 polymer ?
#
loop_
_entity_poly.entity_id
_entity_poly.type
_entity_poly.pdbx_seq_one_letter_code
_entity_poly.pdbx_strand_id
1 'polypeptide(L)'
;MNSSIQNSEVAEQQVIQTMKRFFEVLDVNNYKRALLNEVVTEDFKIFEAGEVMDIERFHDFVTHVDPYVAPLSETSWKLSEFDISLDNESAHVSYINKGVFKHGKEMTAKLHWMESAYLIKQAGSYKIKFLNSNVVSREFDYD
;
A
#
# COMPACT_ATOMS: atom_id res chain seq x y z
N MET A 1 -8.46 0.43 33.98
CA MET A 1 -8.57 0.61 33.43
C MET A 1 -8.29 0.94 32.25
N ASN A 2 -7.54 1.25 31.89
CA ASN A 2 -7.19 1.75 30.58
C ASN A 2 -6.43 0.81 29.70
N SER A 3 -6.23 -0.42 30.13
CA SER A 3 -5.43 -1.38 29.35
C SER A 3 -6.10 -1.73 28.01
N SER A 4 -7.43 -1.82 27.97
CA SER A 4 -8.12 -2.12 26.69
C SER A 4 -8.05 -0.93 25.74
N ILE A 5 -8.13 0.31 26.23
CA ILE A 5 -7.98 1.52 25.42
C ILE A 5 -6.55 1.62 24.89
N GLN A 6 -5.56 1.39 25.74
CA GLN A 6 -4.15 1.41 25.35
C GLN A 6 -3.85 0.32 24.33
N ASN A 7 -4.44 -0.87 24.50
CA ASN A 7 -4.24 -1.98 23.54
C ASN A 7 -4.86 -1.63 22.19
N SER A 8 -6.02 -0.94 22.18
CA SER A 8 -6.64 -0.50 20.92
C SER A 8 -5.79 0.55 20.23
N GLU A 9 -5.24 1.51 20.97
CA GLU A 9 -4.35 2.53 20.40
C GLU A 9 -3.07 1.91 19.82
N VAL A 10 -2.48 0.94 20.53
CA VAL A 10 -1.31 0.22 20.05
C VAL A 10 -1.64 -0.56 18.79
N ALA A 11 -2.79 -1.26 18.78
CA ALA A 11 -3.23 -2.03 17.61
C ALA A 11 -3.47 -1.11 16.41
N GLU A 12 -4.11 0.03 16.62
CA GLU A 12 -4.32 1.01 15.54
C GLU A 12 -2.98 1.49 14.95
N GLN A 13 -2.02 1.80 15.81
CA GLN A 13 -0.69 2.22 15.36
C GLN A 13 0.02 1.11 14.60
N GLN A 14 -0.12 -0.14 15.02
CA GLN A 14 0.44 -1.28 14.31
C GLN A 14 -0.19 -1.43 12.93
N VAL A 15 -1.50 -1.23 12.80
CA VAL A 15 -2.19 -1.26 11.51
C VAL A 15 -1.65 -0.16 10.60
N ILE A 16 -1.55 1.07 11.11
CA ILE A 16 -1.01 2.20 10.34
C ILE A 16 0.42 1.92 9.90
N GLN A 17 1.27 1.40 10.79
CA GLN A 17 2.65 1.09 10.48
C GLN A 17 2.75 -0.01 9.41
N THR A 18 1.87 -1.01 9.46
CA THR A 18 1.83 -2.05 8.43
C THR A 18 1.49 -1.45 7.07
N MET A 19 0.50 -0.56 7.02
CA MET A 19 0.13 0.09 5.76
C MET A 19 1.27 0.96 5.23
N LYS A 20 1.91 1.74 6.10
CA LYS A 20 3.05 2.57 5.69
C LYS A 20 4.22 1.71 5.20
N ARG A 21 4.50 0.61 5.90
CA ARG A 21 5.57 -0.31 5.51
C ARG A 21 5.30 -0.94 4.15
N PHE A 22 4.04 -1.27 3.85
CA PHE A 22 3.67 -1.80 2.53
C PHE A 22 4.15 -0.86 1.42
N PHE A 23 3.89 0.43 1.54
CA PHE A 23 4.29 1.40 0.52
C PHE A 23 5.80 1.68 0.54
N GLU A 24 6.45 1.61 1.69
CA GLU A 24 7.93 1.66 1.75
C GLU A 24 8.55 0.52 0.96
N VAL A 25 7.98 -0.68 1.08
CA VAL A 25 8.43 -1.86 0.32
C VAL A 25 8.35 -1.61 -1.19
N LEU A 26 7.33 -0.87 -1.63
CA LEU A 26 7.12 -0.59 -3.06
C LEU A 26 8.03 0.48 -3.63
N ASP A 27 8.84 1.16 -2.82
CA ASP A 27 9.77 2.18 -3.29
C ASP A 27 10.63 1.60 -4.40
N VAL A 28 10.60 2.24 -5.56
CA VAL A 28 11.25 1.74 -6.77
C VAL A 28 12.74 1.46 -6.58
N ASN A 29 13.40 2.22 -5.71
CA ASN A 29 14.84 2.06 -5.49
C ASN A 29 15.21 0.93 -4.54
N ASN A 30 14.23 0.40 -3.80
CA ASN A 30 14.48 -0.60 -2.76
C ASN A 30 13.64 -1.87 -2.91
N TYR A 31 12.71 -1.87 -3.85
CA TYR A 31 11.74 -2.97 -3.98
C TYR A 31 12.43 -4.30 -4.27
N LYS A 32 11.99 -5.34 -3.55
CA LYS A 32 12.34 -6.74 -3.80
C LYS A 32 11.09 -7.57 -3.53
N ARG A 33 10.86 -8.57 -4.37
CA ARG A 33 9.69 -9.46 -4.25
C ARG A 33 9.54 -10.03 -2.82
N ALA A 34 10.66 -10.46 -2.24
CA ALA A 34 10.65 -11.09 -0.92
C ALA A 34 10.15 -10.15 0.19
N LEU A 35 10.31 -8.84 0.03
CA LEU A 35 9.88 -7.87 1.05
C LEU A 35 8.36 -7.83 1.20
N LEU A 36 7.61 -8.17 0.15
CA LEU A 36 6.14 -8.24 0.24
C LEU A 36 5.70 -9.24 1.32
N ASN A 37 6.44 -10.33 1.49
CA ASN A 37 6.08 -11.35 2.47
C ASN A 37 6.11 -10.84 3.92
N GLU A 38 6.78 -9.72 4.17
CA GLU A 38 6.78 -9.11 5.51
C GLU A 38 5.44 -8.47 5.86
N VAL A 39 4.70 -8.01 4.86
CA VAL A 39 3.52 -7.15 5.07
C VAL A 39 2.22 -7.73 4.54
N VAL A 40 2.27 -8.77 3.70
CA VAL A 40 1.06 -9.39 3.16
C VAL A 40 0.99 -10.87 3.49
N THR A 41 -0.24 -11.41 3.51
CA THR A 41 -0.45 -12.85 3.71
C THR A 41 -0.11 -13.61 2.43
N GLU A 42 0.05 -14.95 2.54
CA GLU A 42 0.32 -15.79 1.38
C GLU A 42 -0.82 -15.77 0.36
N ASP A 43 -2.05 -15.60 0.82
CA ASP A 43 -3.24 -15.53 -0.03
C ASP A 43 -3.69 -14.11 -0.33
N PHE A 44 -2.80 -13.14 -0.20
CA PHE A 44 -3.06 -11.73 -0.46
C PHE A 44 -3.71 -11.52 -1.82
N LYS A 45 -4.69 -10.62 -1.85
CA LYS A 45 -5.32 -10.15 -3.08
C LYS A 45 -5.41 -8.64 -3.05
N ILE A 46 -5.28 -8.02 -4.22
CA ILE A 46 -5.49 -6.60 -4.37
C ILE A 46 -6.38 -6.36 -5.60
N PHE A 47 -7.34 -5.45 -5.43
CA PHE A 47 -8.13 -4.92 -6.55
C PHE A 47 -7.44 -3.62 -6.97
N GLU A 48 -6.87 -3.61 -8.15
CA GLU A 48 -6.11 -2.47 -8.66
C GLU A 48 -6.30 -2.39 -10.18
N ALA A 49 -6.48 -1.20 -10.70
CA ALA A 49 -6.57 -0.96 -12.14
C ALA A 49 -7.62 -1.84 -12.84
N GLY A 50 -8.74 -2.10 -12.16
CA GLY A 50 -9.82 -2.92 -12.71
C GLY A 50 -9.53 -4.42 -12.76
N GLU A 51 -8.53 -4.87 -12.01
CA GLU A 51 -8.04 -6.25 -12.05
C GLU A 51 -7.96 -6.83 -10.64
N VAL A 52 -8.19 -8.14 -10.53
CA VAL A 52 -7.92 -8.89 -9.29
C VAL A 52 -6.53 -9.47 -9.41
N MET A 53 -5.63 -9.10 -8.49
CA MET A 53 -4.25 -9.57 -8.53
C MET A 53 -3.91 -10.36 -7.27
N ASP A 54 -3.22 -11.49 -7.44
CA ASP A 54 -2.53 -12.16 -6.34
C ASP A 54 -1.15 -11.52 -6.16
N ILE A 55 -0.33 -12.07 -5.27
CA ILE A 55 1.01 -11.51 -5.00
C ILE A 55 1.85 -11.48 -6.28
N GLU A 56 1.87 -12.58 -7.04
CA GLU A 56 2.74 -12.69 -8.22
C GLU A 56 2.29 -11.73 -9.32
N ARG A 57 0.99 -11.62 -9.55
CA ARG A 57 0.46 -10.66 -10.52
C ARG A 57 0.74 -9.22 -10.08
N PHE A 58 0.61 -8.93 -8.78
CA PHE A 58 0.93 -7.61 -8.24
C PHE A 58 2.42 -7.31 -8.39
N HIS A 59 3.28 -8.29 -8.13
CA HIS A 59 4.72 -8.16 -8.38
C HIS A 59 4.99 -7.77 -9.84
N ASP A 60 4.37 -8.47 -10.78
CA ASP A 60 4.52 -8.17 -12.21
C ASP A 60 4.02 -6.75 -12.52
N PHE A 61 2.92 -6.35 -11.88
CA PHE A 61 2.34 -5.02 -12.06
C PHE A 61 3.29 -3.91 -11.59
N VAL A 62 3.87 -4.05 -10.40
CA VAL A 62 4.74 -3.00 -9.83
C VAL A 62 6.12 -2.96 -10.49
N THR A 63 6.55 -4.06 -11.13
CA THR A 63 7.84 -4.12 -11.82
C THR A 63 7.73 -3.89 -13.33
N HIS A 64 6.52 -3.66 -13.82
CA HIS A 64 6.30 -3.42 -15.25
C HIS A 64 7.05 -2.18 -15.71
N VAL A 65 7.75 -2.30 -16.84
CA VAL A 65 8.48 -1.19 -17.46
C VAL A 65 7.80 -0.84 -18.78
N ASP A 66 7.34 0.41 -18.90
CA ASP A 66 6.75 0.91 -20.14
C ASP A 66 7.88 1.31 -21.08
N PRO A 67 7.96 0.71 -22.29
CA PRO A 67 9.05 1.03 -23.21
C PRO A 67 8.96 2.43 -23.82
N TYR A 68 7.84 3.12 -23.65
CA TYR A 68 7.60 4.44 -24.25
C TYR A 68 7.82 5.60 -23.30
N VAL A 69 8.15 5.35 -22.04
CA VAL A 69 8.48 6.37 -21.05
C VAL A 69 9.80 6.04 -20.38
N ALA A 70 10.47 7.07 -19.87
CA ALA A 70 11.69 6.87 -19.09
C ALA A 70 11.37 5.95 -17.90
N PRO A 71 12.33 5.14 -17.46
CA PRO A 71 12.13 4.28 -16.29
C PRO A 71 11.76 5.10 -15.06
N LEU A 72 10.93 4.50 -14.21
CA LEU A 72 10.55 5.09 -12.93
C LEU A 72 11.80 5.25 -12.08
N SER A 73 12.10 6.46 -11.63
CA SER A 73 13.32 6.78 -10.90
C SER A 73 13.09 7.10 -9.44
N GLU A 74 11.90 7.57 -9.08
CA GLU A 74 11.60 7.96 -7.71
C GLU A 74 10.10 7.77 -7.45
N THR A 75 9.77 7.22 -6.29
CA THR A 75 8.39 7.05 -5.85
C THR A 75 8.24 7.54 -4.43
N SER A 76 7.08 8.11 -4.14
CA SER A 76 6.70 8.43 -2.77
C SER A 76 5.20 8.31 -2.60
N TRP A 77 4.77 7.93 -1.40
CA TRP A 77 3.35 7.84 -1.05
C TRP A 77 3.12 8.52 0.27
N LYS A 78 2.00 9.23 0.38
CA LYS A 78 1.57 9.86 1.62
C LYS A 78 0.19 9.36 1.98
N LEU A 79 0.09 8.67 3.10
CA LEU A 79 -1.17 8.15 3.63
C LEU A 79 -1.71 9.12 4.67
N SER A 80 -3.02 9.34 4.64
CA SER A 80 -3.69 10.23 5.58
C SER A 80 -5.14 9.80 5.78
N GLU A 81 -5.81 10.42 6.76
CA GLU A 81 -7.23 10.21 7.03
C GLU A 81 -7.57 8.75 7.30
N PHE A 82 -6.81 8.14 8.19
CA PHE A 82 -7.03 6.75 8.58
C PHE A 82 -8.32 6.59 9.38
N ASP A 83 -9.12 5.60 9.00
CA ASP A 83 -10.30 5.17 9.73
C ASP A 83 -10.16 3.66 9.96
N ILE A 84 -10.07 3.24 11.23
CA ILE A 84 -9.70 1.88 11.59
C ILE A 84 -10.80 1.25 12.44
N SER A 85 -11.19 0.02 12.07
CA SER A 85 -12.07 -0.81 12.85
C SER A 85 -11.30 -2.07 13.26
N LEU A 86 -11.31 -2.38 14.55
CA LEU A 86 -10.54 -3.48 15.12
C LEU A 86 -11.43 -4.62 15.59
N ASP A 87 -10.98 -5.83 15.37
CA ASP A 87 -11.44 -7.05 16.00
C ASP A 87 -10.27 -7.67 16.75
N ASN A 88 -10.48 -8.81 17.43
CA ASN A 88 -9.43 -9.45 18.22
C ASN A 88 -8.22 -9.86 17.36
N GLU A 89 -8.47 -10.38 16.16
CA GLU A 89 -7.43 -10.94 15.31
C GLU A 89 -7.38 -10.28 13.93
N SER A 90 -8.15 -9.20 13.73
CA SER A 90 -8.24 -8.57 12.41
C SER A 90 -8.50 -7.07 12.54
N ALA A 91 -8.30 -6.37 11.42
CA ALA A 91 -8.57 -4.94 11.34
C ALA A 91 -8.99 -4.59 9.93
N HIS A 92 -9.85 -3.58 9.84
CA HIS A 92 -10.16 -2.92 8.57
C HIS A 92 -9.69 -1.49 8.65
N VAL A 93 -9.05 -0.99 7.61
CA VAL A 93 -8.58 0.39 7.57
C VAL A 93 -8.90 1.00 6.22
N SER A 94 -9.38 2.23 6.23
CA SER A 94 -9.49 3.05 5.02
C SER A 94 -8.63 4.29 5.18
N TYR A 95 -8.19 4.84 4.08
CA TYR A 95 -7.30 6.01 4.09
C TYR A 95 -7.24 6.65 2.70
N ILE A 96 -6.67 7.84 2.66
CA ILE A 96 -6.35 8.53 1.41
C ILE A 96 -4.87 8.31 1.13
N ASN A 97 -4.55 8.01 -0.11
CA ASN A 97 -3.17 7.81 -0.55
C ASN A 97 -2.85 8.77 -1.69
N LYS A 98 -1.77 9.53 -1.54
CA LYS A 98 -1.29 10.42 -2.60
C LYS A 98 0.12 10.00 -2.97
N GLY A 99 0.30 9.63 -4.24
CA GLY A 99 1.58 9.18 -4.76
C GLY A 99 2.20 10.16 -5.73
N VAL A 100 3.52 10.24 -5.73
CA VAL A 100 4.29 11.01 -6.70
C VAL A 100 5.32 10.07 -7.31
N PHE A 101 5.26 9.91 -8.63
CA PHE A 101 6.14 9.02 -9.38
C PHE A 101 6.91 9.83 -10.40
N LYS A 102 8.22 9.79 -10.33
CA LYS A 102 9.08 10.50 -11.27
C LYS A 102 9.71 9.52 -12.27
N HIS A 103 9.58 9.85 -13.54
CA HIS A 103 10.17 9.10 -14.63
C HIS A 103 11.36 9.90 -15.18
N GLY A 104 12.47 9.87 -14.44
CA GLY A 104 13.63 10.69 -14.73
C GLY A 104 13.29 12.17 -14.70
N LYS A 105 13.71 12.90 -15.72
CA LYS A 105 13.35 14.31 -15.89
C LYS A 105 12.24 14.52 -16.91
N GLU A 106 11.71 13.43 -17.50
CA GLU A 106 10.71 13.53 -18.56
C GLU A 106 9.31 13.82 -18.06
N MET A 107 8.92 13.18 -16.95
CA MET A 107 7.54 13.25 -16.51
C MET A 107 7.43 12.97 -15.02
N THR A 108 6.52 13.67 -14.36
CA THR A 108 6.11 13.40 -12.99
C THR A 108 4.62 13.08 -12.98
N ALA A 109 4.26 11.93 -12.44
CA ALA A 109 2.87 11.53 -12.27
C ALA A 109 2.46 11.74 -10.82
N LYS A 110 1.33 12.39 -10.60
CA LYS A 110 0.72 12.57 -9.28
C LYS A 110 -0.60 11.86 -9.27
N LEU A 111 -0.75 10.93 -8.34
CA LEU A 111 -1.95 10.11 -8.25
C LEU A 111 -2.59 10.27 -6.88
N HIS A 112 -3.91 10.16 -6.88
CA HIS A 112 -4.70 10.23 -5.66
C HIS A 112 -5.61 9.01 -5.65
N TRP A 113 -5.57 8.23 -4.57
CA TRP A 113 -6.39 7.04 -4.40
C TRP A 113 -7.20 7.13 -3.11
N MET A 114 -8.36 6.49 -3.13
CA MET A 114 -9.07 6.08 -1.92
C MET A 114 -8.85 4.57 -1.80
N GLU A 115 -8.33 4.15 -0.66
CA GLU A 115 -7.98 2.75 -0.47
C GLU A 115 -8.55 2.21 0.84
N SER A 116 -8.78 0.90 0.87
CA SER A 116 -9.13 0.21 2.09
C SER A 116 -8.46 -1.15 2.11
N ALA A 117 -8.16 -1.64 3.32
CA ALA A 117 -7.46 -2.89 3.49
C ALA A 117 -8.04 -3.68 4.66
N TYR A 118 -7.99 -5.00 4.52
CA TYR A 118 -8.32 -5.94 5.57
C TYR A 118 -7.02 -6.62 6.00
N LEU A 119 -6.71 -6.53 7.30
CA LEU A 119 -5.50 -7.09 7.87
C LEU A 119 -5.85 -8.16 8.89
N ILE A 120 -5.01 -9.17 8.99
CA ILE A 120 -5.15 -10.20 10.02
C ILE A 120 -3.86 -10.30 10.81
N LYS A 121 -3.97 -10.75 12.06
CA LYS A 121 -2.80 -11.02 12.89
C LYS A 121 -2.27 -12.40 12.57
N GLN A 122 -0.97 -12.49 12.33
CA GLN A 122 -0.25 -13.74 12.17
C GLN A 122 1.02 -13.64 13.02
N ALA A 123 1.17 -14.56 13.96
CA ALA A 123 2.33 -14.59 14.86
C ALA A 123 2.55 -13.23 15.55
N GLY A 124 1.47 -12.57 15.95
CA GLY A 124 1.53 -11.30 16.70
C GLY A 124 1.71 -10.05 15.86
N SER A 125 1.77 -10.17 14.54
CA SER A 125 1.92 -9.03 13.62
C SER A 125 0.77 -8.95 12.66
N TYR A 126 0.37 -7.74 12.30
CA TYR A 126 -0.64 -7.56 11.26
C TYR A 126 -0.04 -7.77 9.89
N LYS A 127 -0.79 -8.46 9.03
CA LYS A 127 -0.47 -8.61 7.61
C LYS A 127 -1.70 -8.31 6.79
N ILE A 128 -1.48 -7.69 5.64
CA ILE A 128 -2.57 -7.31 4.73
C ILE A 128 -3.02 -8.56 3.99
N LYS A 129 -4.29 -8.90 4.14
CA LYS A 129 -4.90 -10.01 3.42
C LYS A 129 -5.57 -9.52 2.13
N PHE A 130 -6.17 -8.35 2.18
CA PHE A 130 -6.87 -7.78 1.03
C PHE A 130 -6.68 -6.27 0.99
N LEU A 131 -6.47 -5.73 -0.20
CA LEU A 131 -6.38 -4.29 -0.41
C LEU A 131 -7.23 -3.91 -1.61
N ASN A 132 -8.04 -2.87 -1.45
CA ASN A 132 -8.85 -2.32 -2.52
C ASN A 132 -8.35 -0.92 -2.82
N SER A 133 -7.94 -0.68 -4.06
CA SER A 133 -7.36 0.59 -4.48
C SER A 133 -8.19 1.22 -5.58
N ASN A 134 -8.69 2.41 -5.31
CA ASN A 134 -9.52 3.16 -6.27
C ASN A 134 -8.84 4.48 -6.60
N VAL A 135 -8.47 4.64 -7.86
CA VAL A 135 -7.88 5.90 -8.32
C VAL A 135 -8.96 6.98 -8.41
N VAL A 136 -8.69 8.13 -7.82
CA VAL A 136 -9.58 9.31 -7.85
C VAL A 136 -9.15 10.26 -8.95
N SER A 137 -7.83 10.52 -9.06
CA SER A 137 -7.31 11.44 -10.06
C SER A 137 -5.88 11.10 -10.42
N ARG A 138 -5.50 11.51 -11.62
CA ARG A 138 -4.15 11.39 -12.16
C ARG A 138 -3.78 12.71 -12.81
N GLU A 139 -2.58 13.20 -12.50
CA GLU A 139 -2.03 14.39 -13.12
C GLU A 139 -0.63 14.04 -13.64
N PHE A 140 -0.33 14.47 -14.85
CA PHE A 140 0.96 14.22 -15.48
C PHE A 140 1.59 15.55 -15.86
N ASP A 141 2.78 15.83 -15.30
CA ASP A 141 3.56 17.01 -15.61
C ASP A 141 4.76 16.59 -16.46
N TYR A 142 4.91 17.20 -17.63
CA TYR A 142 5.98 16.91 -18.58
C TYR A 142 6.98 18.06 -18.58
N ASP A 143 8.24 17.74 -18.52
CA ASP A 143 9.32 18.72 -18.55
C ASP A 143 9.80 19.02 -19.96
#